data_9dd775622848605fa3f192055fff9bd2
#
_entry.id   9dd775622848605fa3f192055fff9bd2
#
_cell.length_a   1.000
_cell.length_b   1.000
_cell.length_c   1.000
_cell.angle_alpha   90.00
_cell.angle_beta   90.00
_cell.angle_gamma   90.00
#
_symmetry.space_group_name_H-M   'P 1'
#
loop_
_entity.id
_entity.type
_entity.pdbx_description
1 polymer ?
#
loop_
_entity_poly.entity_id
_entity_poly.type
_entity_poly.pdbx_seq_one_letter_code
_entity_poly.pdbx_strand_id
1 'polypeptide(L)'
;MSRRKAREMALQTLFQLDYNKTDKDEALQVVLDEYSSVADNTRNYTENLVTGTQKHLSEIDAFITSASNEWKIDRMPGIDRNIARMAIYEMKFGDEQLPPNVVINEAVELAKLFGTEDSSRFVNGILGSLVKKKA
;
A
#
# COMPACT_ATOMS: atom_id res chain seq x y z
N MET A 1 9.92 9.66 13.71
CA MET A 1 8.92 8.80 13.02
C MET A 1 9.59 7.99 11.93
N SER A 2 9.17 6.75 11.75
CA SER A 2 9.64 5.91 10.66
C SER A 2 8.47 5.60 9.70
N ARG A 3 8.46 6.27 8.57
CA ARG A 3 7.43 6.01 7.54
C ARG A 3 7.62 4.64 6.92
N ARG A 4 8.87 4.19 6.78
CA ARG A 4 9.15 2.84 6.24
C ARG A 4 8.55 1.79 7.15
N LYS A 5 8.74 1.91 8.46
CA LYS A 5 8.16 0.97 9.41
C LYS A 5 6.63 1.00 9.38
N ALA A 6 6.06 2.21 9.30
CA ALA A 6 4.62 2.37 9.20
C ALA A 6 4.06 1.68 7.97
N ARG A 7 4.76 1.78 6.83
CA ARG A 7 4.33 1.11 5.61
C ARG A 7 4.39 -0.41 5.72
N GLU A 8 5.41 -0.94 6.40
CA GLU A 8 5.50 -2.39 6.65
C GLU A 8 4.32 -2.87 7.47
N MET A 9 4.00 -2.16 8.54
CA MET A 9 2.89 -2.52 9.42
C MET A 9 1.55 -2.39 8.70
N ALA A 10 1.38 -1.32 7.92
CA ALA A 10 0.16 -1.11 7.16
C ALA A 10 -0.03 -2.19 6.10
N LEU A 11 1.04 -2.59 5.43
CA LEU A 11 0.98 -3.66 4.42
C LEU A 11 0.51 -4.97 5.05
N GLN A 12 1.03 -5.32 6.20
CA GLN A 12 0.61 -6.54 6.90
C GLN A 12 -0.88 -6.51 7.23
N THR A 13 -1.36 -5.36 7.70
CA THR A 13 -2.77 -5.18 8.03
C THR A 13 -3.65 -5.28 6.78
N LEU A 14 -3.28 -4.57 5.73
CA LEU A 14 -4.04 -4.56 4.48
C LEU A 14 -4.09 -5.94 3.84
N PHE A 15 -2.98 -6.68 3.91
CA PHE A 15 -2.93 -8.04 3.39
C PHE A 15 -3.93 -8.95 4.12
N GLN A 16 -3.98 -8.85 5.45
CA GLN A 16 -4.94 -9.64 6.23
C GLN A 16 -6.38 -9.29 5.87
N LEU A 17 -6.68 -8.01 5.73
CA LEU A 17 -8.03 -7.56 5.37
C LEU A 17 -8.46 -8.08 4.00
N ASP A 18 -7.51 -8.19 3.08
CA ASP A 18 -7.76 -8.67 1.73
C ASP A 18 -8.12 -10.17 1.70
N TYR A 19 -7.52 -10.95 2.60
CA TYR A 19 -7.69 -12.39 2.61
C TYR A 19 -8.74 -12.89 3.60
N ASN A 20 -8.88 -12.26 4.75
CA ASN A 20 -9.61 -12.82 5.87
C ASN A 20 -10.86 -12.07 6.28
N LYS A 21 -11.43 -11.21 5.52
CA LYS A 21 -12.66 -10.46 5.88
C LYS A 21 -12.75 -10.11 7.37
N THR A 22 -11.63 -9.87 8.01
CA THR A 22 -11.54 -9.52 9.42
C THR A 22 -11.93 -8.04 9.58
N ASP A 23 -12.43 -7.68 10.76
CA ASP A 23 -12.68 -6.28 11.06
C ASP A 23 -11.37 -5.47 10.99
N LYS A 24 -11.45 -4.30 10.37
CA LYS A 24 -10.27 -3.45 10.17
C LYS A 24 -9.58 -3.10 11.49
N ASP A 25 -10.35 -2.69 12.48
CA ASP A 25 -9.78 -2.27 13.77
C ASP A 25 -9.12 -3.45 14.48
N GLU A 26 -9.71 -4.63 14.37
CA GLU A 26 -9.15 -5.83 14.97
C GLU A 26 -7.83 -6.22 14.30
N ALA A 27 -7.80 -6.23 12.97
CA ALA A 27 -6.58 -6.56 12.22
C ALA A 27 -5.47 -5.56 12.51
N LEU A 28 -5.82 -4.28 12.57
CA LEU A 28 -4.86 -3.22 12.86
C LEU A 28 -4.30 -3.37 14.28
N GLN A 29 -5.16 -3.67 15.24
CA GLN A 29 -4.72 -3.82 16.63
C GLN A 29 -3.73 -4.97 16.79
N VAL A 30 -3.95 -6.09 16.11
CA VAL A 30 -3.03 -7.23 16.16
C VAL A 30 -1.64 -6.82 15.71
N VAL A 31 -1.55 -6.08 14.60
CA VAL A 31 -0.26 -5.63 14.06
C VAL A 31 0.39 -4.60 15.00
N LEU A 32 -0.40 -3.65 15.50
CA LEU A 32 0.13 -2.63 16.42
C LEU A 32 0.66 -3.25 17.71
N ASP A 33 0.02 -4.31 18.20
CA ASP A 33 0.48 -5.00 19.40
C ASP A 33 1.82 -5.70 19.18
N GLU A 34 2.06 -6.25 17.99
CA GLU A 34 3.34 -6.87 17.66
C GLU A 34 4.49 -5.85 17.62
N TYR A 35 4.18 -4.60 17.33
CA TYR A 35 5.18 -3.54 17.21
C TYR A 35 5.01 -2.51 18.33
N SER A 36 4.80 -2.98 19.55
CA SER A 36 4.48 -2.12 20.70
C SER A 36 5.57 -1.09 21.05
N SER A 37 6.80 -1.32 20.62
CA SER A 37 7.91 -0.40 20.91
C SER A 37 8.02 0.75 19.89
N VAL A 38 7.16 0.79 18.91
CA VAL A 38 7.20 1.81 17.85
C VAL A 38 6.65 3.14 18.38
N ALA A 39 7.22 4.25 17.92
CA ALA A 39 6.79 5.58 18.34
C ALA A 39 5.33 5.86 17.97
N ASP A 40 4.67 6.69 18.76
CA ASP A 40 3.26 7.01 18.55
C ASP A 40 2.98 7.61 17.19
N ASN A 41 3.85 8.49 16.68
CA ASN A 41 3.62 9.08 15.36
C ASN A 41 3.76 8.06 14.24
N THR A 42 4.59 7.03 14.41
CA THR A 42 4.67 5.92 13.46
C THR A 42 3.38 5.11 13.49
N ARG A 43 2.84 4.85 14.68
CA ARG A 43 1.57 4.14 14.84
C ARG A 43 0.43 4.92 14.19
N ASN A 44 0.40 6.23 14.39
CA ASN A 44 -0.62 7.08 13.80
C ASN A 44 -0.54 7.09 12.28
N TYR A 45 0.66 7.12 11.72
CA TYR A 45 0.85 7.06 10.27
C TYR A 45 0.36 5.71 9.72
N THR A 46 0.63 4.62 10.44
CA THR A 46 0.15 3.28 10.09
C THR A 46 -1.38 3.25 10.01
N GLU A 47 -2.04 3.78 11.04
CA GLU A 47 -3.51 3.84 11.07
C GLU A 47 -4.05 4.66 9.91
N ASN A 48 -3.41 5.77 9.59
CA ASN A 48 -3.81 6.63 8.49
C ASN A 48 -3.70 5.88 7.14
N LEU A 49 -2.59 5.17 6.93
CA LEU A 49 -2.40 4.39 5.71
C LEU A 49 -3.48 3.33 5.54
N VAL A 50 -3.77 2.58 6.60
CA VAL A 50 -4.78 1.52 6.53
C VAL A 50 -6.17 2.10 6.31
N THR A 51 -6.56 3.06 7.14
CA THR A 51 -7.88 3.67 7.08
C THR A 51 -8.11 4.39 5.76
N GLY A 52 -7.12 5.16 5.33
CA GLY A 52 -7.21 5.93 4.09
C GLY A 52 -7.27 5.04 2.86
N THR A 53 -6.45 4.01 2.81
CA THR A 53 -6.46 3.06 1.69
C THR A 53 -7.80 2.36 1.59
N GLN A 54 -8.35 1.92 2.71
CA GLN A 54 -9.66 1.26 2.73
C GLN A 54 -10.80 2.22 2.34
N LYS A 55 -10.73 3.45 2.81
CA LYS A 55 -11.73 4.46 2.51
C LYS A 55 -11.80 4.76 1.01
N HIS A 56 -10.66 4.78 0.34
CA HIS A 56 -10.58 5.11 -1.09
C HIS A 56 -10.37 3.90 -1.98
N LEU A 57 -10.69 2.70 -1.48
CA LEU A 57 -10.38 1.45 -2.18
C LEU A 57 -10.94 1.37 -3.59
N SER A 58 -12.21 1.73 -3.77
CA SER A 58 -12.85 1.69 -5.09
C SER A 58 -12.16 2.61 -6.09
N GLU A 59 -11.83 3.81 -5.66
CA GLU A 59 -11.13 4.78 -6.51
C GLU A 59 -9.72 4.33 -6.85
N ILE A 60 -9.03 3.79 -5.85
CA ILE A 60 -7.67 3.27 -6.03
C ILE A 60 -7.66 2.12 -7.03
N ASP A 61 -8.57 1.16 -6.87
CA ASP A 61 -8.64 0.01 -7.77
C ASP A 61 -9.01 0.43 -9.19
N ALA A 62 -9.83 1.47 -9.33
CA ALA A 62 -10.14 2.02 -10.64
C ALA A 62 -8.89 2.59 -11.33
N PHE A 63 -8.02 3.26 -10.58
CA PHE A 63 -6.75 3.74 -11.13
C PHE A 63 -5.88 2.60 -11.62
N ILE A 64 -5.76 1.53 -10.83
CA ILE A 64 -4.94 0.37 -11.21
C ILE A 64 -5.50 -0.26 -12.49
N THR A 65 -6.80 -0.47 -12.56
CA THR A 65 -7.46 -1.05 -13.72
C THR A 65 -7.27 -0.18 -14.95
N SER A 66 -7.30 1.14 -14.81
CA SER A 66 -7.15 2.07 -15.93
C SER A 66 -5.74 2.10 -16.51
N ALA A 67 -4.75 1.65 -15.76
CA ALA A 67 -3.35 1.69 -16.21
C ALA A 67 -3.10 0.68 -17.33
N SER A 68 -3.78 -0.48 -17.28
CA SER A 68 -3.66 -1.51 -18.30
C SER A 68 -4.79 -2.52 -18.16
N ASN A 69 -5.31 -2.97 -19.30
CA ASN A 69 -6.29 -4.05 -19.30
C ASN A 69 -5.69 -5.39 -18.90
N GLU A 70 -4.38 -5.49 -18.88
CA GLU A 70 -3.67 -6.71 -18.51
C GLU A 70 -3.64 -6.94 -17.00
N TRP A 71 -3.78 -5.87 -16.21
CA TRP A 71 -3.64 -5.96 -14.75
C TRP A 71 -5.02 -6.04 -14.11
N LYS A 72 -5.42 -7.28 -13.82
CA LYS A 72 -6.68 -7.53 -13.13
C LYS A 72 -6.46 -7.61 -11.64
N ILE A 73 -7.21 -6.80 -10.90
CA ILE A 73 -7.05 -6.66 -9.45
C ILE A 73 -7.09 -8.02 -8.75
N ASP A 74 -8.07 -8.84 -9.09
CA ASP A 74 -8.27 -10.14 -8.43
C ASP A 74 -7.21 -11.17 -8.80
N ARG A 75 -6.42 -10.93 -9.85
CA ARG A 75 -5.33 -11.84 -10.28
C ARG A 75 -3.96 -11.40 -9.82
N MET A 76 -3.85 -10.21 -9.28
CA MET A 76 -2.57 -9.73 -8.76
C MET A 76 -2.21 -10.45 -7.47
N PRO A 77 -0.92 -10.80 -7.27
CA PRO A 77 -0.50 -11.31 -5.97
C PRO A 77 -0.89 -10.36 -4.85
N GLY A 78 -1.35 -10.90 -3.73
CA GLY A 78 -1.89 -10.08 -2.64
C GLY A 78 -0.90 -9.05 -2.10
N ILE A 79 0.38 -9.40 -2.02
CA ILE A 79 1.41 -8.46 -1.57
C ILE A 79 1.55 -7.31 -2.57
N ASP A 80 1.68 -7.64 -3.85
CA ASP A 80 1.86 -6.64 -4.92
C ASP A 80 0.64 -5.72 -4.99
N ARG A 81 -0.55 -6.29 -4.92
CA ARG A 81 -1.81 -5.54 -4.97
C ARG A 81 -1.90 -4.52 -3.84
N ASN A 82 -1.59 -4.95 -2.62
CA ASN A 82 -1.72 -4.07 -1.47
C ASN A 82 -0.62 -3.02 -1.40
N ILE A 83 0.57 -3.33 -1.89
CA ILE A 83 1.63 -2.33 -2.03
C ILE A 83 1.20 -1.24 -3.02
N ALA A 84 0.67 -1.65 -4.17
CA ALA A 84 0.21 -0.70 -5.18
C ALA A 84 -0.94 0.17 -4.65
N ARG A 85 -1.88 -0.43 -3.95
CA ARG A 85 -3.01 0.30 -3.36
C ARG A 85 -2.53 1.36 -2.38
N MET A 86 -1.64 0.98 -1.48
CA MET A 86 -1.13 1.89 -0.47
C MET A 86 -0.31 3.03 -1.09
N ALA A 87 0.49 2.72 -2.11
CA ALA A 87 1.27 3.72 -2.81
C ALA A 87 0.38 4.75 -3.49
N ILE A 88 -0.69 4.30 -4.14
CA ILE A 88 -1.64 5.21 -4.79
C ILE A 88 -2.31 6.11 -3.75
N TYR A 89 -2.65 5.55 -2.60
CA TYR A 89 -3.19 6.37 -1.52
C TYR A 89 -2.23 7.51 -1.16
N GLU A 90 -0.95 7.19 -0.95
CA GLU A 90 0.03 8.21 -0.56
C GLU A 90 0.27 9.26 -1.63
N MET A 91 0.18 8.89 -2.90
CA MET A 91 0.40 9.84 -3.99
C MET A 91 -0.80 10.75 -4.25
N LYS A 92 -2.02 10.24 -4.07
CA LYS A 92 -3.23 10.93 -4.56
C LYS A 92 -4.23 11.32 -3.49
N PHE A 93 -4.35 10.56 -2.43
CA PHE A 93 -5.44 10.72 -1.47
C PHE A 93 -4.97 11.10 -0.06
N GLY A 94 -3.70 10.91 0.24
CA GLY A 94 -3.17 11.27 1.55
C GLY A 94 -3.15 12.78 1.75
N ASP A 95 -3.23 13.20 3.00
CA ASP A 95 -3.21 14.62 3.36
C ASP A 95 -1.99 15.34 2.82
N GLU A 96 -0.86 14.66 2.79
CA GLU A 96 0.40 15.24 2.39
C GLU A 96 0.73 15.08 0.90
N GLN A 97 0.15 14.09 0.25
CA GLN A 97 0.40 13.77 -1.16
C GLN A 97 1.89 13.81 -1.52
N LEU A 98 2.57 12.72 -1.18
CA LEU A 98 4.02 12.62 -1.37
C LEU A 98 4.41 12.57 -2.85
N PRO A 99 5.63 13.04 -3.19
CA PRO A 99 6.11 12.99 -4.57
C PRO A 99 6.14 11.55 -5.12
N PRO A 100 5.69 11.35 -6.38
CA PRO A 100 5.63 10.00 -6.96
C PRO A 100 6.94 9.22 -6.92
N ASN A 101 8.07 9.87 -7.21
CA ASN A 101 9.34 9.16 -7.21
C ASN A 101 9.72 8.62 -5.83
N VAL A 102 9.37 9.34 -4.77
CA VAL A 102 9.61 8.89 -3.40
C VAL A 102 8.74 7.69 -3.08
N VAL A 103 7.43 7.79 -3.39
CA VAL A 103 6.47 6.74 -3.11
C VAL A 103 6.79 5.47 -3.89
N ILE A 104 7.12 5.60 -5.17
CA ILE A 104 7.44 4.44 -6.02
C ILE A 104 8.71 3.74 -5.51
N ASN A 105 9.75 4.50 -5.16
CA ASN A 105 10.97 3.90 -4.62
C ASN A 105 10.70 3.12 -3.33
N GLU A 106 9.88 3.66 -2.45
CA GLU A 106 9.55 2.97 -1.19
C GLU A 106 8.66 1.75 -1.45
N ALA A 107 7.75 1.83 -2.41
CA ALA A 107 6.93 0.69 -2.80
C ALA A 107 7.79 -0.45 -3.35
N VAL A 108 8.79 -0.12 -4.17
CA VAL A 108 9.72 -1.11 -4.72
C VAL A 108 10.52 -1.78 -3.60
N GLU A 109 10.96 -1.02 -2.62
CA GLU A 109 11.69 -1.58 -1.48
C GLU A 109 10.81 -2.52 -0.65
N LEU A 110 9.54 -2.19 -0.44
CA LEU A 110 8.60 -3.08 0.22
C LEU A 110 8.40 -4.37 -0.57
N ALA A 111 8.30 -4.26 -1.89
CA ALA A 111 8.12 -5.41 -2.76
C ALA A 111 9.33 -6.35 -2.68
N LYS A 112 10.54 -5.81 -2.59
CA LYS A 112 11.75 -6.61 -2.42
C LYS A 112 11.77 -7.33 -1.08
N LEU A 113 11.21 -6.71 -0.05
CA LEU A 113 11.24 -7.26 1.31
C LEU A 113 10.17 -8.34 1.52
N PHE A 114 8.97 -8.13 1.01
CA PHE A 114 7.82 -8.99 1.29
C PHE A 114 7.32 -9.83 0.11
N GLY A 115 7.70 -9.49 -1.10
CA GLY A 115 7.21 -10.15 -2.29
C GLY A 115 8.17 -11.19 -2.86
N THR A 116 7.88 -11.63 -4.08
CA THR A 116 8.76 -12.55 -4.82
C THR A 116 9.79 -11.76 -5.61
N GLU A 117 10.67 -12.47 -6.33
CA GLU A 117 11.69 -11.83 -7.19
C GLU A 117 11.08 -10.86 -8.20
N ASP A 118 9.88 -11.17 -8.71
CA ASP A 118 9.25 -10.35 -9.73
C ASP A 118 8.43 -9.19 -9.19
N SER A 119 8.13 -9.19 -7.89
CA SER A 119 7.25 -8.20 -7.28
C SER A 119 7.73 -6.77 -7.47
N SER A 120 9.01 -6.52 -7.25
CA SER A 120 9.55 -5.15 -7.35
C SER A 120 9.41 -4.60 -8.77
N ARG A 121 9.67 -5.43 -9.78
CA ARG A 121 9.52 -5.03 -11.18
C ARG A 121 8.07 -4.78 -11.53
N PHE A 122 7.19 -5.66 -11.08
CA PHE A 122 5.75 -5.56 -11.33
C PHE A 122 5.16 -4.29 -10.71
N VAL A 123 5.48 -4.04 -9.45
CA VAL A 123 5.00 -2.84 -8.72
C VAL A 123 5.53 -1.57 -9.39
N ASN A 124 6.82 -1.57 -9.74
CA ASN A 124 7.41 -0.41 -10.42
C ASN A 124 6.71 -0.14 -11.76
N GLY A 125 6.40 -1.20 -12.50
CA GLY A 125 5.72 -1.06 -13.79
C GLY A 125 4.33 -0.47 -13.66
N ILE A 126 3.53 -0.97 -12.72
CA ILE A 126 2.19 -0.46 -12.48
C ILE A 126 2.21 1.02 -12.08
N LEU A 127 3.02 1.34 -11.07
CA LEU A 127 3.04 2.70 -10.54
C LEU A 127 3.65 3.68 -11.54
N GLY A 128 4.67 3.25 -12.28
CA GLY A 128 5.25 4.07 -13.32
C GLY A 128 4.27 4.40 -14.44
N SER A 129 3.45 3.43 -14.83
CA SER A 129 2.41 3.64 -15.85
C SER A 129 1.38 4.66 -15.39
N LEU A 130 0.99 4.59 -14.12
CA LEU A 130 0.01 5.52 -13.57
C LEU A 130 0.53 6.96 -13.55
N VAL A 131 1.79 7.15 -13.25
CA VAL A 131 2.40 8.48 -13.24
C VAL A 131 2.50 9.04 -14.66
N LYS A 132 2.90 8.21 -15.62
CA LYS A 132 3.00 8.63 -17.02
C LYS A 132 1.64 9.03 -17.61
N LYS A 133 0.58 8.33 -17.25
CA LYS A 133 -0.77 8.63 -17.77
C LYS A 133 -1.26 10.01 -17.35
N LYS A 134 -0.71 10.56 -16.31
CA LYS A 134 -1.13 11.88 -15.79
C LYS A 134 -0.43 13.06 -16.45
N ALA A 135 0.61 12.79 -17.15
CA ALA A 135 1.36 13.88 -17.81
C ALA A 135 0.60 14.37 -19.07
#